data_90a1f70b00c9ae05f3b640e94d5b25eb
#
_entry.id   90a1f70b00c9ae05f3b640e94d5b25eb
#
_cell.length_a   1.000
_cell.length_b   1.000
_cell.length_c   1.000
_cell.angle_alpha   90.00
_cell.angle_beta   90.00
_cell.angle_gamma   90.00
#
_symmetry.space_group_name_H-M   'P 1'
#
loop_
_entity.id
_entity.type
_entity.pdbx_description
1 polymer ?
#
loop_
_entity_poly.entity_id
_entity_poly.type
_entity_poly.pdbx_seq_one_letter_code
_entity_poly.pdbx_strand_id
1 'polypeptide(L)'
;GFTAQDDADGDLTASVTRAGTVNTASPGVYTLTYTVTDKAGNTATATRQVSVYENSSGGSPVYLTFDDGPSDRVTPRVLDTLKAYNVHATFFIVNYGESGKALIRRMIDEGHTVAIHGYSHDYAAIYKSDEAFMQNIYRLRDRLRSDFGYEAAIIRFPGGSSNTVSHFNPGIMTRLTNDLNDMG
;
A
#
# COMPACT_ATOMS: atom_id res chain seq x y z
N GLY A 1 -8.72 -4.17 -7.94
CA GLY A 1 -9.53 -3.57 -9.01
C GLY A 1 -8.84 -2.34 -9.61
N PHE A 2 -9.44 -1.76 -10.59
CA PHE A 2 -9.06 -0.47 -11.18
C PHE A 2 -10.34 0.27 -11.59
N THR A 3 -10.28 1.60 -11.61
CA THR A 3 -11.34 2.48 -12.11
C THR A 3 -10.75 3.48 -13.09
N ALA A 4 -11.52 3.89 -14.07
CA ALA A 4 -11.19 4.96 -15.00
C ALA A 4 -12.34 5.95 -15.04
N GLN A 5 -12.05 7.22 -14.78
CA GLN A 5 -13.01 8.32 -14.76
C GLN A 5 -12.52 9.44 -15.68
N ASP A 6 -13.45 10.02 -16.41
CA ASP A 6 -13.23 11.18 -17.25
C ASP A 6 -14.26 12.28 -16.92
N ASP A 7 -13.83 13.53 -16.92
CA ASP A 7 -14.68 14.66 -16.50
C ASP A 7 -15.87 14.89 -17.46
N ALA A 8 -15.71 14.55 -18.74
CA ALA A 8 -16.73 14.73 -19.74
C ALA A 8 -17.53 13.46 -20.04
N ASP A 9 -16.86 12.30 -20.04
CA ASP A 9 -17.43 11.01 -20.44
C ASP A 9 -17.87 10.14 -19.27
N GLY A 10 -17.51 10.51 -18.02
CA GLY A 10 -17.87 9.80 -16.80
C GLY A 10 -17.07 8.51 -16.60
N ASP A 11 -17.72 7.45 -16.18
CA ASP A 11 -17.08 6.16 -15.88
C ASP A 11 -16.70 5.41 -17.16
N LEU A 12 -15.40 5.25 -17.39
CA LEU A 12 -14.80 4.53 -18.51
C LEU A 12 -14.19 3.17 -18.08
N THR A 13 -14.44 2.72 -16.85
CA THR A 13 -13.85 1.48 -16.28
C THR A 13 -14.08 0.27 -17.18
N ALA A 14 -15.27 0.15 -17.78
CA ALA A 14 -15.60 -0.95 -18.69
C ALA A 14 -14.85 -0.90 -20.05
N SER A 15 -14.32 0.25 -20.41
CA SER A 15 -13.56 0.48 -21.65
C SER A 15 -12.06 0.29 -21.50
N VAL A 16 -11.59 0.02 -20.28
CA VAL A 16 -10.17 -0.21 -20.01
C VAL A 16 -9.73 -1.52 -20.67
N THR A 17 -8.69 -1.43 -21.49
CA THR A 17 -8.00 -2.60 -22.04
C THR A 17 -6.78 -2.94 -21.19
N ARG A 18 -6.48 -4.23 -21.06
CA ARG A 18 -5.31 -4.72 -20.31
C ARG A 18 -4.38 -5.50 -21.21
N ALA A 19 -3.11 -5.10 -21.23
CA ALA A 19 -2.01 -5.82 -21.88
C ALA A 19 -1.06 -6.41 -20.81
N GLY A 20 -0.36 -7.48 -21.18
CA GLY A 20 0.53 -8.22 -20.30
C GLY A 20 -0.16 -9.43 -19.63
N THR A 21 0.63 -10.42 -19.30
CA THR A 21 0.20 -11.65 -18.61
C THR A 21 1.11 -11.92 -17.44
N VAL A 22 0.55 -12.48 -16.36
CA VAL A 22 1.30 -12.95 -15.20
C VAL A 22 1.38 -14.48 -15.30
N ASN A 23 2.59 -15.01 -15.41
CA ASN A 23 2.82 -16.46 -15.29
C ASN A 23 3.08 -16.81 -13.83
N THR A 24 2.06 -17.29 -13.13
CA THR A 24 2.16 -17.65 -11.71
C THR A 24 3.03 -18.91 -11.45
N ALA A 25 3.40 -19.64 -12.49
CA ALA A 25 4.29 -20.80 -12.39
C ALA A 25 5.78 -20.43 -12.59
N SER A 26 6.09 -19.19 -12.92
CA SER A 26 7.47 -18.74 -13.13
C SER A 26 7.74 -17.51 -12.26
N PRO A 27 8.69 -17.57 -11.34
CA PRO A 27 9.10 -16.42 -10.55
C PRO A 27 9.58 -15.29 -11.43
N GLY A 28 9.27 -14.06 -11.06
CA GLY A 28 9.66 -12.88 -11.80
C GLY A 28 8.76 -11.69 -11.53
N VAL A 29 9.11 -10.53 -12.11
CA VAL A 29 8.30 -9.32 -12.07
C VAL A 29 7.60 -9.16 -13.42
N TYR A 30 6.28 -9.15 -13.38
CA TYR A 30 5.42 -9.00 -14.56
C TYR A 30 4.78 -7.63 -14.56
N THR A 31 4.77 -6.98 -15.71
CA THR A 31 4.10 -5.69 -15.88
C THR A 31 2.78 -5.87 -16.60
N LEU A 32 1.70 -5.39 -15.99
CA LEU A 32 0.40 -5.24 -16.60
C LEU A 32 0.21 -3.78 -17.00
N THR A 33 -0.24 -3.53 -18.22
CA THR A 33 -0.53 -2.18 -18.73
C THR A 33 -2.03 -2.04 -18.94
N TYR A 34 -2.61 -1.02 -18.39
CA TYR A 34 -4.02 -0.66 -18.53
C TYR A 34 -4.11 0.59 -19.39
N THR A 35 -4.95 0.56 -20.38
CA THR A 35 -5.12 1.68 -21.34
C THR A 35 -6.60 1.95 -21.51
N VAL A 36 -6.99 3.23 -21.47
CA VAL A 36 -8.35 3.69 -21.75
C VAL A 36 -8.28 4.88 -22.71
N THR A 37 -9.26 4.99 -23.59
CA THR A 37 -9.42 6.12 -24.51
C THR A 37 -10.80 6.71 -24.33
N ASP A 38 -10.89 8.04 -24.20
CA ASP A 38 -12.15 8.79 -24.13
C ASP A 38 -12.81 8.92 -25.52
N LYS A 39 -14.01 9.49 -25.58
CA LYS A 39 -14.72 9.73 -26.87
C LYS A 39 -14.06 10.79 -27.74
N ALA A 40 -13.24 11.67 -27.17
CA ALA A 40 -12.48 12.67 -27.88
C ALA A 40 -11.19 12.11 -28.50
N GLY A 41 -10.81 10.87 -28.15
CA GLY A 41 -9.61 10.19 -28.64
C GLY A 41 -8.37 10.38 -27.74
N ASN A 42 -8.50 10.99 -26.57
CA ASN A 42 -7.39 11.09 -25.61
C ASN A 42 -7.20 9.73 -24.92
N THR A 43 -5.94 9.36 -24.72
CA THR A 43 -5.60 8.05 -24.15
C THR A 43 -4.82 8.23 -22.85
N ALA A 44 -5.24 7.52 -21.80
CA ALA A 44 -4.53 7.38 -20.54
C ALA A 44 -3.99 5.96 -20.38
N THR A 45 -2.80 5.84 -19.80
CA THR A 45 -2.14 4.56 -19.57
C THR A 45 -1.60 4.49 -18.13
N ALA A 46 -1.82 3.37 -17.47
CA ALA A 46 -1.25 3.05 -16.17
C ALA A 46 -0.59 1.67 -16.18
N THR A 47 0.43 1.47 -15.37
CA THR A 47 1.10 0.18 -15.25
C THR A 47 1.01 -0.36 -13.83
N ARG A 48 0.95 -1.69 -13.71
CA ARG A 48 1.03 -2.42 -12.44
C ARG A 48 2.10 -3.49 -12.55
N GLN A 49 3.03 -3.52 -11.59
CA GLN A 49 3.97 -4.62 -11.44
C GLN A 49 3.37 -5.70 -10.52
N VAL A 50 3.53 -6.95 -10.93
CA VAL A 50 3.14 -8.15 -10.15
C VAL A 50 4.37 -9.03 -10.00
N SER A 51 4.81 -9.22 -8.75
CA SER A 51 5.93 -10.11 -8.43
C SER A 51 5.40 -11.51 -8.16
N VAL A 52 5.94 -12.48 -8.89
CA VAL A 52 5.73 -13.92 -8.64
C VAL A 52 7.00 -14.46 -8.01
N TYR A 53 6.86 -15.08 -6.86
CA TYR A 53 7.98 -15.68 -6.12
C TYR A 53 7.95 -17.19 -6.25
N GLU A 54 9.13 -17.83 -6.22
CA GLU A 54 9.19 -19.28 -6.09
C GLU A 54 8.60 -19.72 -4.75
N ASN A 55 7.63 -20.61 -4.83
CA ASN A 55 7.22 -21.36 -3.65
C ASN A 55 8.20 -22.55 -3.50
N SER A 56 9.38 -22.28 -2.96
CA SER A 56 10.38 -23.31 -2.74
C SER A 56 9.87 -24.33 -1.72
N SER A 57 9.50 -25.48 -2.25
CA SER A 57 9.29 -26.76 -1.54
C SER A 57 8.25 -26.74 -0.40
N GLY A 58 6.97 -26.88 -0.74
CA GLY A 58 5.97 -27.54 0.13
C GLY A 58 5.66 -26.92 1.50
N GLY A 59 6.22 -25.76 1.84
CA GLY A 59 5.94 -25.02 3.06
C GLY A 59 4.91 -23.89 2.83
N SER A 60 4.14 -23.57 3.86
CA SER A 60 3.28 -22.36 3.82
C SER A 60 4.15 -21.12 3.70
N PRO A 61 3.79 -20.14 2.85
CA PRO A 61 4.54 -18.89 2.74
C PRO A 61 4.51 -18.13 4.08
N VAL A 62 5.66 -17.59 4.48
CA VAL A 62 5.77 -16.70 5.63
C VAL A 62 5.98 -15.28 5.11
N TYR A 63 5.10 -14.38 5.50
CA TYR A 63 5.21 -12.95 5.16
C TYR A 63 5.78 -12.17 6.35
N LEU A 64 6.96 -11.59 6.17
CA LEU A 64 7.54 -10.72 7.18
C LEU A 64 6.93 -9.33 7.08
N THR A 65 6.45 -8.80 8.21
CA THR A 65 5.88 -7.47 8.29
C THR A 65 6.45 -6.72 9.48
N PHE A 66 6.64 -5.40 9.31
CA PHE A 66 7.14 -4.50 10.34
C PHE A 66 6.24 -3.27 10.42
N ASP A 67 5.80 -2.93 11.63
CA ASP A 67 4.92 -1.80 11.90
C ASP A 67 5.70 -0.63 12.53
N ASP A 68 5.10 0.57 12.57
CA ASP A 68 5.56 1.77 13.28
C ASP A 68 6.88 2.40 12.81
N GLY A 69 7.50 1.89 11.75
CA GLY A 69 8.68 2.51 11.16
C GLY A 69 8.37 3.76 10.31
N PRO A 70 9.40 4.43 9.78
CA PRO A 70 10.83 4.15 9.92
C PRO A 70 11.44 4.67 11.23
N SER A 71 12.42 3.95 11.77
CA SER A 71 13.20 4.33 12.93
C SER A 71 14.68 4.38 12.55
N ASP A 72 15.35 5.49 12.83
CA ASP A 72 16.78 5.68 12.49
C ASP A 72 17.69 4.64 13.13
N ARG A 73 17.28 4.08 14.25
CA ARG A 73 18.06 3.12 15.02
C ARG A 73 17.80 1.66 14.60
N VAL A 74 16.55 1.32 14.30
CA VAL A 74 16.14 -0.08 14.10
C VAL A 74 16.03 -0.41 12.62
N THR A 75 15.37 0.43 11.84
CA THR A 75 15.07 0.16 10.42
C THR A 75 16.31 -0.13 9.57
N PRO A 76 17.46 0.60 9.71
CA PRO A 76 18.66 0.26 8.93
C PRO A 76 19.14 -1.16 9.18
N ARG A 77 19.14 -1.61 10.43
CA ARG A 77 19.59 -2.96 10.81
C ARG A 77 18.65 -4.05 10.29
N VAL A 78 17.36 -3.79 10.27
CA VAL A 78 16.36 -4.70 9.68
C VAL A 78 16.62 -4.82 8.18
N LEU A 79 16.78 -3.70 7.47
CA LEU A 79 17.07 -3.69 6.03
C LEU A 79 18.39 -4.39 5.70
N ASP A 80 19.44 -4.17 6.48
CA ASP A 80 20.73 -4.86 6.31
C ASP A 80 20.57 -6.39 6.44
N THR A 81 19.78 -6.82 7.43
CA THR A 81 19.51 -8.25 7.65
C THR A 81 18.70 -8.84 6.50
N LEU A 82 17.60 -8.19 6.09
CA LEU A 82 16.77 -8.65 4.97
C LEU A 82 17.60 -8.77 3.68
N LYS A 83 18.45 -7.79 3.42
CA LYS A 83 19.37 -7.79 2.28
C LYS A 83 20.37 -8.95 2.33
N ALA A 84 20.97 -9.20 3.50
CA ALA A 84 21.93 -10.28 3.68
C ALA A 84 21.33 -11.67 3.41
N TYR A 85 20.03 -11.85 3.69
CA TYR A 85 19.31 -13.09 3.45
C TYR A 85 18.51 -13.12 2.14
N ASN A 86 18.56 -12.05 1.34
CA ASN A 86 17.78 -11.89 0.11
C ASN A 86 16.27 -12.07 0.34
N VAL A 87 15.76 -11.48 1.40
CA VAL A 87 14.35 -11.59 1.81
C VAL A 87 13.67 -10.24 1.68
N HIS A 88 12.47 -10.23 1.09
CA HIS A 88 11.61 -9.05 1.04
C HIS A 88 10.58 -9.07 2.19
N ALA A 89 10.15 -7.86 2.59
CA ALA A 89 9.20 -7.68 3.68
C ALA A 89 8.21 -6.55 3.34
N THR A 90 7.13 -6.45 4.12
CA THR A 90 6.19 -5.34 4.08
C THR A 90 6.40 -4.45 5.30
N PHE A 91 6.62 -3.16 5.08
CA PHE A 91 6.76 -2.15 6.12
C PHE A 91 5.50 -1.29 6.18
N PHE A 92 4.72 -1.43 7.24
CA PHE A 92 3.57 -0.59 7.55
C PHE A 92 4.06 0.64 8.29
N ILE A 93 4.29 1.72 7.55
CA ILE A 93 4.96 2.90 8.07
C ILE A 93 3.98 3.92 8.65
N VAL A 94 4.50 4.73 9.57
CA VAL A 94 3.87 5.96 10.06
C VAL A 94 4.51 7.19 9.42
N ASN A 95 4.09 8.39 9.86
CA ASN A 95 4.72 9.63 9.40
C ASN A 95 6.23 9.66 9.70
N TYR A 96 7.00 10.37 8.85
CA TYR A 96 8.47 10.35 8.87
C TYR A 96 9.07 11.75 8.69
N GLY A 97 10.27 11.96 9.24
CA GLY A 97 11.12 13.12 8.98
C GLY A 97 12.11 12.86 7.82
N GLU A 98 13.10 13.74 7.65
CA GLU A 98 14.07 13.63 6.56
C GLU A 98 14.93 12.35 6.64
N SER A 99 15.37 11.94 7.82
CA SER A 99 16.08 10.68 8.01
C SER A 99 15.22 9.47 7.63
N GLY A 100 13.95 9.49 8.02
CA GLY A 100 12.98 8.46 7.64
C GLY A 100 12.71 8.41 6.14
N LYS A 101 12.77 9.57 5.45
CA LYS A 101 12.63 9.65 3.99
C LYS A 101 13.73 8.84 3.27
N ALA A 102 14.98 8.95 3.72
CA ALA A 102 16.07 8.14 3.18
C ALA A 102 15.86 6.63 3.39
N LEU A 103 15.31 6.24 4.55
CA LEU A 103 15.03 4.84 4.86
C LEU A 103 13.87 4.28 4.01
N ILE A 104 12.83 5.07 3.77
CA ILE A 104 11.72 4.68 2.88
C ILE A 104 12.21 4.53 1.44
N ARG A 105 13.06 5.45 0.95
CA ARG A 105 13.69 5.31 -0.35
C ARG A 105 14.44 3.99 -0.44
N ARG A 106 15.24 3.66 0.59
CA ARG A 106 15.97 2.40 0.66
C ARG A 106 15.03 1.18 0.66
N MET A 107 13.90 1.22 1.40
CA MET A 107 12.91 0.14 1.35
C MET A 107 12.40 -0.11 -0.07
N ILE A 108 12.07 0.97 -0.79
CA ILE A 108 11.56 0.89 -2.17
C ILE A 108 12.63 0.35 -3.12
N ASP A 109 13.85 0.89 -3.06
CA ASP A 109 14.96 0.52 -3.94
C ASP A 109 15.43 -0.92 -3.72
N GLU A 110 15.31 -1.44 -2.49
CA GLU A 110 15.63 -2.84 -2.15
C GLU A 110 14.45 -3.80 -2.38
N GLY A 111 13.34 -3.33 -2.97
CA GLY A 111 12.20 -4.17 -3.41
C GLY A 111 11.22 -4.57 -2.30
N HIS A 112 11.27 -3.91 -1.16
CA HIS A 112 10.29 -4.12 -0.09
C HIS A 112 8.97 -3.42 -0.41
N THR A 113 7.87 -3.94 0.14
CA THR A 113 6.58 -3.26 0.08
C THR A 113 6.48 -2.21 1.17
N VAL A 114 6.21 -0.96 0.79
CA VAL A 114 5.88 0.11 1.72
C VAL A 114 4.36 0.24 1.80
N ALA A 115 3.81 0.10 2.98
CA ALA A 115 2.39 0.08 3.26
C ALA A 115 2.03 1.14 4.33
N ILE A 116 0.76 1.45 4.47
CA ILE A 116 0.29 2.53 5.32
C ILE A 116 -0.14 1.98 6.69
N HIS A 117 0.48 2.49 7.76
CA HIS A 117 -0.01 2.28 9.13
C HIS A 117 -0.78 3.50 9.66
N GLY A 118 -0.53 4.67 9.09
CA GLY A 118 -1.20 5.92 9.40
C GLY A 118 -0.22 7.09 9.48
N TYR A 119 -0.71 8.29 9.20
CA TYR A 119 0.10 9.51 9.38
C TYR A 119 0.38 9.80 10.85
N SER A 120 -0.60 9.50 11.72
CA SER A 120 -0.51 9.60 13.18
C SER A 120 -0.92 8.28 13.80
N HIS A 121 -0.34 7.94 14.94
CA HIS A 121 -0.69 6.79 15.76
C HIS A 121 -1.44 7.21 17.06
N ASP A 122 -2.00 8.43 17.09
CA ASP A 122 -2.87 8.89 18.16
C ASP A 122 -4.26 8.29 18.03
N TYR A 123 -4.51 7.23 18.77
CA TYR A 123 -5.77 6.49 18.72
C TYR A 123 -7.01 7.36 18.95
N ALA A 124 -6.95 8.30 19.90
CA ALA A 124 -8.07 9.18 20.21
C ALA A 124 -8.40 10.11 19.03
N ALA A 125 -7.38 10.54 18.31
CA ALA A 125 -7.56 11.40 17.15
C ALA A 125 -8.01 10.61 15.91
N ILE A 126 -7.39 9.46 15.63
CA ILE A 126 -7.67 8.71 14.38
C ILE A 126 -8.98 7.95 14.42
N TYR A 127 -9.40 7.44 15.59
CA TYR A 127 -10.65 6.68 15.74
C TYR A 127 -11.84 7.52 16.23
N LYS A 128 -11.72 8.85 16.23
CA LYS A 128 -12.85 9.73 16.62
C LYS A 128 -14.00 9.69 15.61
N SER A 129 -13.73 9.48 14.33
CA SER A 129 -14.71 9.29 13.26
C SER A 129 -14.08 8.56 12.08
N ASP A 130 -14.93 8.03 11.19
CA ASP A 130 -14.53 7.34 9.97
C ASP A 130 -13.73 8.28 9.06
N GLU A 131 -14.15 9.55 8.91
CA GLU A 131 -13.46 10.59 8.14
C GLU A 131 -12.07 10.89 8.71
N ALA A 132 -11.95 10.93 10.04
CA ALA A 132 -10.65 11.20 10.69
C ALA A 132 -9.64 10.09 10.41
N PHE A 133 -10.10 8.84 10.43
CA PHE A 133 -9.28 7.70 10.05
C PHE A 133 -8.87 7.77 8.58
N MET A 134 -9.82 7.98 7.67
CA MET A 134 -9.53 8.05 6.23
C MET A 134 -8.59 9.20 5.89
N GLN A 135 -8.75 10.37 6.50
CA GLN A 135 -7.84 11.49 6.34
C GLN A 135 -6.41 11.15 6.83
N ASN A 136 -6.30 10.41 7.93
CA ASN A 136 -5.01 9.94 8.45
C ASN A 136 -4.30 9.03 7.44
N ILE A 137 -5.03 8.12 6.79
CA ILE A 137 -4.52 7.22 5.74
C ILE A 137 -4.14 8.01 4.48
N TYR A 138 -5.05 8.84 3.96
CA TYR A 138 -4.83 9.61 2.72
C TYR A 138 -3.64 10.55 2.85
N ARG A 139 -3.48 11.20 4.00
CA ARG A 139 -2.36 12.11 4.24
C ARG A 139 -0.99 11.42 4.09
N LEU A 140 -0.85 10.19 4.57
CA LEU A 140 0.40 9.44 4.40
C LEU A 140 0.55 8.91 2.97
N ARG A 141 -0.54 8.42 2.37
CA ARG A 141 -0.55 7.99 0.97
C ARG A 141 -0.09 9.10 0.03
N ASP A 142 -0.69 10.27 0.16
CA ASP A 142 -0.39 11.42 -0.71
C ASP A 142 1.04 11.93 -0.49
N ARG A 143 1.55 11.82 0.73
CA ARG A 143 2.95 12.11 1.03
C ARG A 143 3.91 11.11 0.37
N LEU A 144 3.62 9.81 0.41
CA LEU A 144 4.41 8.79 -0.29
C LEU A 144 4.42 9.02 -1.80
N ARG A 145 3.27 9.37 -2.36
CA ARG A 145 3.15 9.73 -3.78
C ARG A 145 3.98 10.97 -4.11
N SER A 146 3.88 12.03 -3.31
CA SER A 146 4.63 13.29 -3.51
C SER A 146 6.13 13.10 -3.36
N ASP A 147 6.58 12.38 -2.32
CA ASP A 147 8.00 12.27 -1.99
C ASP A 147 8.74 11.24 -2.86
N PHE A 148 8.04 10.20 -3.34
CA PHE A 148 8.67 9.05 -3.98
C PHE A 148 8.02 8.62 -5.30
N GLY A 149 6.85 9.15 -5.68
CA GLY A 149 6.02 8.61 -6.76
C GLY A 149 5.49 7.21 -6.45
N TYR A 150 5.39 6.85 -5.16
CA TYR A 150 5.04 5.51 -4.72
C TYR A 150 3.56 5.41 -4.35
N GLU A 151 2.86 4.43 -4.94
CA GLU A 151 1.45 4.14 -4.68
C GLU A 151 1.33 3.00 -3.66
N ALA A 152 1.09 3.37 -2.40
CA ALA A 152 0.83 2.38 -1.36
C ALA A 152 -0.62 1.87 -1.47
N ALA A 153 -0.75 0.56 -1.66
CA ALA A 153 -2.03 -0.12 -1.88
C ALA A 153 -2.52 -0.95 -0.68
N ILE A 154 -1.73 -1.02 0.39
CA ILE A 154 -2.02 -1.88 1.55
C ILE A 154 -2.00 -1.01 2.80
N ILE A 155 -2.97 -1.24 3.68
CA ILE A 155 -3.03 -0.59 4.99
C ILE A 155 -3.08 -1.65 6.11
N ARG A 156 -2.65 -1.24 7.29
CA ARG A 156 -2.87 -1.97 8.55
C ARG A 156 -3.39 -1.00 9.60
N PHE A 157 -4.47 -1.37 10.26
CA PHE A 157 -5.05 -0.55 11.33
C PHE A 157 -4.09 -0.39 12.50
N PRO A 158 -3.83 0.82 13.00
CA PRO A 158 -3.16 1.03 14.28
C PRO A 158 -3.87 0.28 15.41
N GLY A 159 -3.12 -0.61 16.09
CA GLY A 159 -3.68 -1.49 17.11
C GLY A 159 -4.43 -2.73 16.59
N GLY A 160 -4.52 -2.90 15.25
CA GLY A 160 -5.20 -4.03 14.60
C GLY A 160 -6.71 -3.83 14.38
N SER A 161 -7.30 -4.66 13.52
CA SER A 161 -8.73 -4.56 13.15
C SER A 161 -9.70 -4.99 14.26
N SER A 162 -9.22 -5.73 15.25
CA SER A 162 -9.99 -6.15 16.43
C SER A 162 -9.52 -5.46 17.71
N ASN A 163 -8.97 -4.24 17.58
CA ASN A 163 -8.40 -3.51 18.71
C ASN A 163 -9.48 -3.06 19.71
N THR A 164 -9.02 -2.83 20.96
CA THR A 164 -9.84 -2.25 22.03
C THR A 164 -9.58 -0.76 22.24
N VAL A 165 -8.59 -0.19 21.56
CA VAL A 165 -8.19 1.22 21.72
C VAL A 165 -9.20 2.19 21.10
N SER A 166 -10.09 1.70 20.24
CA SER A 166 -11.19 2.45 19.61
C SER A 166 -12.53 2.29 20.34
N HIS A 167 -12.58 1.66 21.52
CA HIS A 167 -13.82 1.34 22.26
C HIS A 167 -14.70 2.57 22.60
N PHE A 168 -14.11 3.77 22.64
CA PHE A 168 -14.83 5.03 22.84
C PHE A 168 -15.71 5.44 21.65
N ASN A 169 -15.54 4.80 20.47
CA ASN A 169 -16.36 4.96 19.30
C ASN A 169 -16.91 3.58 18.86
N PRO A 170 -18.02 3.13 19.47
CA PRO A 170 -18.55 1.79 19.23
C PRO A 170 -18.87 1.53 17.75
N GLY A 171 -18.43 0.40 17.24
CA GLY A 171 -18.69 -0.04 15.86
C GLY A 171 -17.80 0.60 14.78
N ILE A 172 -16.89 1.51 15.13
CA ILE A 172 -16.01 2.16 14.15
C ILE A 172 -15.17 1.15 13.37
N MET A 173 -14.64 0.13 14.02
CA MET A 173 -13.80 -0.87 13.34
C MET A 173 -14.58 -1.67 12.29
N THR A 174 -15.85 -1.99 12.58
CA THR A 174 -16.72 -2.67 11.60
C THR A 174 -17.00 -1.79 10.39
N ARG A 175 -17.31 -0.50 10.60
CA ARG A 175 -17.54 0.44 9.49
C ARG A 175 -16.30 0.61 8.64
N LEU A 176 -15.16 0.94 9.26
CA LEU A 176 -13.90 1.13 8.55
C LEU A 176 -13.46 -0.12 7.77
N THR A 177 -13.68 -1.31 8.32
CA THR A 177 -13.35 -2.55 7.61
C THR A 177 -14.23 -2.74 6.38
N ASN A 178 -15.51 -2.41 6.46
CA ASN A 178 -16.43 -2.48 5.32
C ASN A 178 -16.05 -1.44 4.26
N ASP A 179 -15.86 -0.18 4.67
CA ASP A 179 -15.51 0.93 3.75
C ASP A 179 -14.23 0.64 2.97
N LEU A 180 -13.21 0.07 3.63
CA LEU A 180 -11.94 -0.27 2.97
C LEU A 180 -12.05 -1.49 2.06
N ASN A 181 -12.91 -2.47 2.37
CA ASN A 181 -13.19 -3.61 1.49
C ASN A 181 -13.92 -3.16 0.22
N ASP A 182 -14.81 -2.17 0.33
CA ASP A 182 -15.55 -1.62 -0.81
C ASP A 182 -14.69 -0.76 -1.74
N MET A 183 -13.57 -0.25 -1.23
CA MET A 183 -12.59 0.55 -2.00
C MET A 183 -11.52 -0.28 -2.71
N GLY A 184 -11.32 -1.53 -2.37
CA GLY A 184 -10.26 -2.44 -2.86
C GLY A 184 -10.64 -3.26 -4.00
#